data_aeab9145d756440f838027728d7d610a
#
_entry.id   aeab9145d756440f838027728d7d610a
#
_cell.length_a   1.000
_cell.length_b   1.000
_cell.length_c   1.000
_cell.angle_alpha   90.00
_cell.angle_beta   90.00
_cell.angle_gamma   90.00
#
_symmetry.space_group_name_H-M   'P 1'
#
loop_
_entity.id
_entity.type
_entity.pdbx_description
1 polymer ?
#
loop_
_entity_poly.entity_id
_entity_poly.type
_entity_poly.pdbx_seq_one_letter_code
_entity_poly.pdbx_strand_id
1 'polypeptide(L)'
;LTNKTTLAHSVYLSDSDAELYKEHGAAIAHSPLSNILFAGAVCPVKRRLEQGLSISLATDISAGYTPSMFDSMRQAILSSRLLSTGTDFSKSPIERGGIPHSVIDFRQAFYMATVGGATALHVNAGQFRKCCRFDAFVFDCMASQSQTRQYDTDSLADMLQKIIFTGQRQNITALWVSGRPVSLH
;
A
#
# COMPACT_ATOMS: atom_id res chain seq x y z
N LEU A 1 11.08 -19.52 9.79
CA LEU A 1 9.97 -18.88 9.04
C LEU A 1 8.85 -19.88 8.80
N THR A 2 7.63 -19.42 8.74
CA THR A 2 6.45 -20.18 8.37
C THR A 2 5.51 -19.30 7.56
N ASN A 3 4.49 -19.88 6.96
CA ASN A 3 3.45 -19.12 6.25
C ASN A 3 2.64 -18.17 7.15
N LYS A 4 2.77 -18.25 8.48
CA LYS A 4 2.16 -17.32 9.45
C LYS A 4 3.12 -16.21 9.90
N THR A 5 4.31 -16.14 9.32
CA THR A 5 5.31 -15.13 9.65
C THR A 5 5.10 -13.90 8.77
N THR A 6 4.90 -12.74 9.38
CA THR A 6 4.92 -11.45 8.69
C THR A 6 6.07 -10.63 9.24
N LEU A 7 6.95 -10.19 8.36
CA LEU A 7 8.16 -9.44 8.68
C LEU A 7 8.00 -7.99 8.22
N ALA A 8 8.16 -7.06 9.17
CA ALA A 8 8.03 -5.64 8.88
C ALA A 8 9.24 -5.13 8.06
N HIS A 9 9.03 -4.07 7.29
CA HIS A 9 10.04 -3.31 6.56
C HIS A 9 10.72 -4.07 5.42
N SER A 10 11.62 -5.02 5.73
CA SER A 10 12.39 -5.85 4.78
C SER A 10 13.10 -5.05 3.67
N VAL A 11 13.57 -3.83 3.99
CA VAL A 11 14.18 -2.89 3.02
C VAL A 11 15.45 -3.46 2.43
N TYR A 12 16.28 -4.07 3.26
CA TYR A 12 17.60 -4.60 2.89
C TYR A 12 17.60 -6.10 2.59
N LEU A 13 16.43 -6.67 2.32
CA LEU A 13 16.29 -8.08 1.99
C LEU A 13 17.10 -8.43 0.74
N SER A 14 18.02 -9.39 0.84
CA SER A 14 18.74 -9.94 -0.33
C SER A 14 17.80 -10.80 -1.19
N ASP A 15 18.25 -11.17 -2.38
CA ASP A 15 17.46 -12.08 -3.22
C ASP A 15 17.40 -13.49 -2.65
N SER A 16 18.49 -13.96 -2.02
CA SER A 16 18.50 -15.25 -1.31
C SER A 16 17.54 -15.26 -0.12
N ASP A 17 17.45 -14.16 0.64
CA ASP A 17 16.47 -14.06 1.71
C ASP A 17 15.03 -14.01 1.16
N ALA A 18 14.85 -13.35 0.01
CA ALA A 18 13.54 -13.30 -0.65
C ALA A 18 13.06 -14.69 -1.09
N GLU A 19 13.95 -15.54 -1.61
CA GLU A 19 13.61 -16.94 -1.92
C GLU A 19 13.24 -17.73 -0.65
N LEU A 20 13.95 -17.53 0.46
CA LEU A 20 13.58 -18.15 1.74
C LEU A 20 12.20 -17.69 2.23
N TYR A 21 11.85 -16.40 2.07
CA TYR A 21 10.53 -15.90 2.43
C TYR A 21 9.45 -16.58 1.59
N LYS A 22 9.69 -16.69 0.29
CA LYS A 22 8.79 -17.34 -0.65
C LYS A 22 8.60 -18.84 -0.35
N GLU A 23 9.69 -19.57 -0.15
CA GLU A 23 9.66 -21.00 0.19
C GLU A 23 8.85 -21.29 1.45
N HIS A 24 8.97 -20.43 2.44
CA HIS A 24 8.25 -20.56 3.71
C HIS A 24 6.88 -19.89 3.72
N GLY A 25 6.49 -19.22 2.63
CA GLY A 25 5.24 -18.48 2.55
C GLY A 25 5.15 -17.28 3.48
N ALA A 26 6.30 -16.74 3.93
CA ALA A 26 6.34 -15.58 4.79
C ALA A 26 5.94 -14.32 4.02
N ALA A 27 5.31 -13.36 4.72
CA ALA A 27 4.87 -12.10 4.14
C ALA A 27 5.71 -10.91 4.60
N ILE A 28 5.70 -9.86 3.79
CA ILE A 28 6.31 -8.56 4.13
C ILE A 28 5.19 -7.57 4.50
N ALA A 29 5.34 -6.88 5.64
CA ALA A 29 4.56 -5.68 5.96
C ALA A 29 5.37 -4.46 5.54
N HIS A 30 5.06 -3.92 4.35
CA HIS A 30 5.74 -2.75 3.81
C HIS A 30 5.25 -1.48 4.52
N SER A 31 6.16 -0.79 5.19
CA SER A 31 5.91 0.41 5.98
C SER A 31 6.66 1.61 5.37
N PRO A 32 6.17 2.20 4.28
CA PRO A 32 6.93 3.18 3.50
C PRO A 32 7.30 4.43 4.29
N LEU A 33 6.43 4.89 5.19
CA LEU A 33 6.67 6.09 6.02
C LEU A 33 7.88 5.91 6.93
N SER A 34 7.87 4.87 7.75
CA SER A 34 8.95 4.61 8.70
C SER A 34 10.23 4.16 8.01
N ASN A 35 10.16 3.44 6.89
CA ASN A 35 11.34 3.10 6.10
C ASN A 35 12.10 4.35 5.66
N ILE A 36 11.40 5.38 5.21
CA ILE A 36 12.00 6.65 4.81
C ILE A 36 12.53 7.42 6.03
N LEU A 37 11.71 7.51 7.09
CA LEU A 37 12.05 8.33 8.26
C LEU A 37 13.23 7.77 9.07
N PHE A 38 13.31 6.46 9.24
CA PHE A 38 14.29 5.85 10.14
C PHE A 38 15.41 5.12 9.42
N ALA A 39 15.13 4.46 8.31
CA ALA A 39 16.16 3.77 7.54
C ALA A 39 16.77 4.62 6.43
N GLY A 40 16.14 5.76 6.08
CA GLY A 40 16.57 6.58 4.94
C GLY A 40 16.56 5.80 3.61
N ALA A 41 15.71 4.77 3.51
CA ALA A 41 15.75 3.83 2.40
C ALA A 41 14.35 3.45 1.92
N VAL A 42 14.27 2.97 0.68
CA VAL A 42 13.03 2.55 0.03
C VAL A 42 13.07 1.06 -0.29
N CYS A 43 12.07 0.32 0.15
CA CYS A 43 11.92 -1.08 -0.20
C CYS A 43 11.59 -1.22 -1.70
N PRO A 44 12.30 -2.08 -2.46
CA PRO A 44 12.03 -2.32 -3.88
C PRO A 44 10.80 -3.23 -4.07
N VAL A 45 9.63 -2.75 -3.63
CA VAL A 45 8.37 -3.50 -3.54
C VAL A 45 7.99 -4.15 -4.88
N LYS A 46 8.12 -3.42 -5.98
CA LYS A 46 7.82 -3.95 -7.32
C LYS A 46 8.58 -5.24 -7.61
N ARG A 47 9.89 -5.23 -7.39
CA ARG A 47 10.75 -6.41 -7.56
C ARG A 47 10.30 -7.57 -6.68
N ARG A 48 9.95 -7.30 -5.42
CA ARG A 48 9.51 -8.33 -4.47
C ARG A 48 8.16 -8.94 -4.86
N LEU A 49 7.23 -8.14 -5.37
CA LEU A 49 5.96 -8.62 -5.94
C LEU A 49 6.22 -9.52 -7.16
N GLU A 50 7.14 -9.12 -8.06
CA GLU A 50 7.49 -9.90 -9.25
C GLU A 50 8.21 -11.21 -8.91
N GLN A 51 8.96 -11.27 -7.82
CA GLN A 51 9.52 -12.50 -7.26
C GLN A 51 8.45 -13.42 -6.65
N GLY A 52 7.20 -12.95 -6.51
CA GLY A 52 6.07 -13.73 -5.97
C GLY A 52 5.97 -13.71 -4.45
N LEU A 53 6.60 -12.73 -3.77
CA LEU A 53 6.43 -12.57 -2.32
C LEU A 53 5.06 -12.01 -1.99
N SER A 54 4.51 -12.47 -0.86
CA SER A 54 3.31 -11.87 -0.27
C SER A 54 3.67 -10.55 0.38
N ILE A 55 3.07 -9.45 -0.08
CA ILE A 55 3.34 -8.11 0.44
C ILE A 55 2.04 -7.44 0.86
N SER A 56 2.01 -6.98 2.10
CA SER A 56 0.98 -6.11 2.65
C SER A 56 1.50 -4.70 2.84
N LEU A 57 0.59 -3.75 3.00
CA LEU A 57 0.93 -2.37 3.34
C LEU A 57 0.63 -2.12 4.82
N ALA A 58 1.47 -1.34 5.48
CA ALA A 58 1.32 -0.99 6.89
C ALA A 58 1.57 0.51 7.12
N THR A 59 0.96 1.05 8.17
CA THR A 59 1.18 2.43 8.64
C THR A 59 2.36 2.53 9.58
N ASP A 60 2.62 1.44 10.30
CA ASP A 60 3.64 1.40 11.35
C ASP A 60 3.46 2.53 12.39
N ILE A 61 2.19 2.80 12.76
CA ILE A 61 1.88 3.82 13.78
C ILE A 61 2.40 3.29 15.14
N SER A 62 3.20 4.07 15.85
CA SER A 62 3.56 5.49 15.77
C SER A 62 4.98 5.78 15.23
N ALA A 63 5.70 4.82 14.65
CA ALA A 63 6.89 5.12 13.87
C ALA A 63 6.51 5.77 12.52
N GLY A 64 5.37 5.41 11.94
CA GLY A 64 4.70 6.24 10.94
C GLY A 64 3.88 7.34 11.61
N TYR A 65 3.90 8.55 11.08
CA TYR A 65 3.22 9.72 11.67
C TYR A 65 1.68 9.76 11.48
N THR A 66 1.12 8.80 10.75
CA THR A 66 -0.31 8.77 10.43
C THR A 66 -0.88 7.35 10.48
N PRO A 67 -2.09 7.14 11.02
CA PRO A 67 -2.78 5.85 10.96
C PRO A 67 -3.48 5.61 9.61
N SER A 68 -3.40 6.55 8.67
CA SER A 68 -4.12 6.51 7.39
C SER A 68 -3.46 5.55 6.40
N MET A 69 -4.19 4.51 5.98
CA MET A 69 -3.76 3.65 4.87
C MET A 69 -3.73 4.40 3.52
N PHE A 70 -4.51 5.48 3.35
CA PHE A 70 -4.38 6.34 2.17
C PHE A 70 -2.99 6.96 2.10
N ASP A 71 -2.47 7.45 3.23
CA ASP A 71 -1.12 8.03 3.29
C ASP A 71 -0.06 6.98 3.02
N SER A 72 -0.20 5.76 3.57
CA SER A 72 0.72 4.66 3.28
C SER A 72 0.71 4.29 1.79
N MET A 73 -0.46 4.25 1.14
CA MET A 73 -0.54 4.02 -0.31
C MET A 73 0.15 5.12 -1.11
N ARG A 74 -0.09 6.39 -0.78
CA ARG A 74 0.57 7.55 -1.42
C ARG A 74 2.08 7.45 -1.30
N GLN A 75 2.58 7.19 -0.10
CA GLN A 75 4.01 7.11 0.16
C GLN A 75 4.66 5.91 -0.54
N ALA A 76 3.99 4.76 -0.59
CA ALA A 76 4.48 3.61 -1.36
C ALA A 76 4.63 3.94 -2.85
N ILE A 77 3.65 4.63 -3.44
CA ILE A 77 3.71 5.06 -4.85
C ILE A 77 4.83 6.08 -5.06
N LEU A 78 4.89 7.14 -4.24
CA LEU A 78 5.85 8.22 -4.39
C LEU A 78 7.29 7.73 -4.19
N SER A 79 7.54 6.96 -3.12
CA SER A 79 8.86 6.41 -2.84
C SER A 79 9.34 5.46 -3.94
N SER A 80 8.44 4.66 -4.51
CA SER A 80 8.78 3.77 -5.63
C SER A 80 9.23 4.55 -6.89
N ARG A 81 8.65 5.73 -7.13
CA ARG A 81 9.06 6.63 -8.21
C ARG A 81 10.45 7.22 -7.95
N LEU A 82 10.70 7.68 -6.72
CA LEU A 82 12.02 8.19 -6.34
C LEU A 82 13.08 7.09 -6.43
N LEU A 83 12.75 5.87 -6.02
CA LEU A 83 13.64 4.71 -6.18
C LEU A 83 13.94 4.43 -7.65
N SER A 84 12.95 4.54 -8.53
CA SER A 84 13.11 4.26 -9.96
C SER A 84 14.00 5.27 -10.67
N THR A 85 13.90 6.56 -10.32
CA THR A 85 14.62 7.64 -11.01
C THR A 85 15.91 8.06 -10.31
N GLY A 86 16.05 7.76 -9.01
CA GLY A 86 17.08 8.39 -8.17
C GLY A 86 16.75 9.86 -7.86
N THR A 87 17.50 10.46 -6.95
CA THR A 87 17.18 11.79 -6.38
C THR A 87 18.26 12.84 -6.54
N ASP A 88 19.43 12.49 -7.11
CA ASP A 88 20.51 13.46 -7.33
C ASP A 88 20.12 14.46 -8.43
N PHE A 89 19.66 15.66 -8.02
CA PHE A 89 19.19 16.69 -8.96
C PHE A 89 20.32 17.30 -9.81
N SER A 90 21.58 17.14 -9.41
CA SER A 90 22.75 17.63 -10.18
C SER A 90 23.03 16.79 -11.42
N LYS A 91 22.40 15.62 -11.52
CA LYS A 91 22.58 14.66 -12.61
C LYS A 91 21.32 14.57 -13.48
N SER A 92 21.51 14.19 -14.73
CA SER A 92 20.37 13.85 -15.60
C SER A 92 19.60 12.63 -15.03
N PRO A 93 18.32 12.44 -15.35
CA PRO A 93 17.53 11.32 -14.84
C PRO A 93 18.17 9.94 -15.06
N ILE A 94 18.90 9.75 -16.14
CA ILE A 94 19.58 8.48 -16.46
C ILE A 94 20.79 8.25 -15.54
N GLU A 95 21.47 9.31 -15.11
CA GLU A 95 22.68 9.24 -14.30
C GLU A 95 22.44 9.25 -12.79
N ARG A 96 21.21 9.45 -12.35
CA ARG A 96 20.85 9.56 -10.92
C ARG A 96 21.01 8.27 -10.10
N GLY A 97 21.31 7.15 -10.73
CA GLY A 97 21.52 5.88 -10.03
C GLY A 97 20.26 5.26 -9.46
N GLY A 98 19.11 5.57 -10.03
CA GLY A 98 17.84 4.91 -9.68
C GLY A 98 17.82 3.43 -10.09
N ILE A 99 16.86 2.69 -9.57
CA ILE A 99 16.60 1.29 -9.91
C ILE A 99 15.44 1.25 -10.91
N PRO A 100 15.68 1.09 -12.22
CA PRO A 100 14.63 1.06 -13.24
C PRO A 100 13.56 0.02 -12.91
N HIS A 101 12.34 0.25 -13.40
CA HIS A 101 11.17 -0.61 -13.19
C HIS A 101 10.73 -0.79 -11.73
N SER A 102 11.14 0.08 -10.79
CA SER A 102 10.72 0.04 -9.40
C SER A 102 9.33 0.65 -9.13
N VAL A 103 8.74 1.36 -10.11
CA VAL A 103 7.47 2.07 -9.93
C VAL A 103 6.32 1.10 -9.72
N ILE A 104 5.58 1.30 -8.63
CA ILE A 104 4.25 0.71 -8.44
C ILE A 104 3.16 1.72 -8.80
N ASP A 105 2.03 1.23 -9.28
CA ASP A 105 0.85 2.04 -9.55
C ASP A 105 -0.15 2.04 -8.36
N PHE A 106 -1.23 2.81 -8.51
CA PHE A 106 -2.26 2.91 -7.49
C PHE A 106 -3.02 1.57 -7.27
N ARG A 107 -3.10 0.69 -8.29
CA ARG A 107 -3.75 -0.62 -8.17
C ARG A 107 -2.91 -1.57 -7.32
N GLN A 108 -1.59 -1.55 -7.52
CA GLN A 108 -0.66 -2.34 -6.71
C GLN A 108 -0.64 -1.86 -5.26
N ALA A 109 -0.67 -0.55 -5.03
CA ALA A 109 -0.77 0.02 -3.68
C ALA A 109 -2.09 -0.37 -3.00
N PHE A 110 -3.21 -0.29 -3.72
CA PHE A 110 -4.52 -0.71 -3.22
C PHE A 110 -4.59 -2.22 -2.95
N TYR A 111 -4.01 -3.04 -3.84
CA TYR A 111 -3.90 -4.48 -3.61
C TYR A 111 -3.17 -4.80 -2.31
N MET A 112 -2.02 -4.18 -2.06
CA MET A 112 -1.26 -4.39 -0.81
C MET A 112 -2.04 -3.95 0.44
N ALA A 113 -2.85 -2.89 0.33
CA ALA A 113 -3.68 -2.39 1.42
C ALA A 113 -4.94 -3.24 1.68
N THR A 114 -5.32 -4.12 0.76
CA THR A 114 -6.56 -4.91 0.83
C THR A 114 -6.26 -6.41 0.75
N VAL A 115 -6.23 -6.99 -0.44
CA VAL A 115 -6.01 -8.43 -0.65
C VAL A 115 -4.64 -8.88 -0.15
N GLY A 116 -3.59 -8.09 -0.39
CA GLY A 116 -2.24 -8.37 0.11
C GLY A 116 -2.19 -8.42 1.64
N GLY A 117 -2.84 -7.46 2.31
CA GLY A 117 -2.98 -7.45 3.77
C GLY A 117 -3.73 -8.67 4.30
N ALA A 118 -4.85 -9.01 3.69
CA ALA A 118 -5.65 -10.18 4.06
C ALA A 118 -4.86 -11.48 3.87
N THR A 119 -4.12 -11.60 2.78
CA THR A 119 -3.25 -12.75 2.49
C THR A 119 -2.14 -12.88 3.53
N ALA A 120 -1.44 -11.79 3.84
CA ALA A 120 -0.37 -11.78 4.83
C ALA A 120 -0.84 -12.18 6.25
N LEU A 121 -2.09 -11.87 6.58
CA LEU A 121 -2.70 -12.19 7.87
C LEU A 121 -3.49 -13.52 7.85
N HIS A 122 -3.52 -14.23 6.73
CA HIS A 122 -4.31 -15.46 6.53
C HIS A 122 -5.79 -15.30 6.88
N VAL A 123 -6.37 -14.14 6.58
CA VAL A 123 -7.80 -13.87 6.75
C VAL A 123 -8.51 -13.87 5.41
N ASN A 124 -9.71 -14.43 5.38
CA ASN A 124 -10.53 -14.45 4.16
C ASN A 124 -11.31 -13.14 4.02
N ALA A 125 -10.61 -12.06 3.64
CA ALA A 125 -11.11 -10.68 3.53
C ALA A 125 -10.42 -9.93 2.37
N GLY A 126 -10.62 -8.62 2.29
CA GLY A 126 -9.92 -7.71 1.37
C GLY A 126 -10.47 -7.69 -0.05
N GLN A 127 -11.56 -8.38 -0.33
CA GLN A 127 -12.21 -8.41 -1.64
C GLN A 127 -13.71 -8.69 -1.53
N PHE A 128 -14.49 -8.22 -2.50
CA PHE A 128 -15.91 -8.54 -2.61
C PHE A 128 -16.10 -9.86 -3.38
N ARG A 129 -16.13 -10.96 -2.64
CA ARG A 129 -16.34 -12.30 -3.18
C ARG A 129 -17.22 -13.11 -2.22
N LYS A 130 -18.03 -14.03 -2.76
CA LYS A 130 -18.84 -14.97 -1.95
C LYS A 130 -17.94 -15.68 -0.94
N CYS A 131 -18.41 -15.82 0.29
CA CYS A 131 -17.73 -16.44 1.42
C CYS A 131 -16.51 -15.65 1.98
N CYS A 132 -16.20 -14.46 1.46
CA CYS A 132 -15.27 -13.55 2.12
C CYS A 132 -15.94 -12.76 3.23
N ARG A 133 -15.17 -12.37 4.25
CA ARG A 133 -15.63 -11.40 5.24
C ARG A 133 -15.97 -10.09 4.53
N PHE A 134 -17.09 -9.50 4.88
CA PHE A 134 -17.49 -8.20 4.38
C PHE A 134 -16.86 -7.12 5.24
N ASP A 135 -15.65 -6.71 4.86
CA ASP A 135 -14.94 -5.56 5.38
C ASP A 135 -14.99 -4.48 4.29
N ALA A 136 -15.75 -3.42 4.54
CA ALA A 136 -16.05 -2.43 3.51
C ALA A 136 -16.29 -1.06 4.11
N PHE A 137 -16.07 -0.02 3.32
CA PHE A 137 -16.50 1.33 3.64
C PHE A 137 -17.16 2.00 2.43
N VAL A 138 -18.02 2.98 2.70
CA VAL A 138 -18.54 3.88 1.68
C VAL A 138 -17.70 5.14 1.67
N PHE A 139 -17.22 5.48 0.49
CA PHE A 139 -16.49 6.72 0.23
C PHE A 139 -17.42 7.70 -0.48
N ASP A 140 -17.65 8.85 0.14
CA ASP A 140 -18.48 9.93 -0.40
C ASP A 140 -17.60 11.07 -0.90
N CYS A 141 -17.60 11.27 -2.23
CA CYS A 141 -16.89 12.39 -2.86
C CYS A 141 -17.52 13.75 -2.55
N MET A 142 -18.81 13.76 -2.16
CA MET A 142 -19.56 14.98 -1.83
C MET A 142 -19.56 15.30 -0.34
N ALA A 143 -18.87 14.50 0.49
CA ALA A 143 -18.75 14.77 1.91
C ALA A 143 -18.25 16.21 2.18
N SER A 144 -18.70 16.78 3.30
CA SER A 144 -18.25 18.12 3.70
C SER A 144 -16.73 18.21 3.75
N GLN A 145 -16.18 19.25 3.16
CA GLN A 145 -14.73 19.49 3.03
C GLN A 145 -13.98 18.43 2.19
N SER A 146 -14.67 17.63 1.38
CA SER A 146 -14.01 16.70 0.47
C SER A 146 -13.11 17.44 -0.52
N GLN A 147 -11.89 16.94 -0.67
CA GLN A 147 -10.95 17.37 -1.71
C GLN A 147 -11.05 16.50 -2.98
N THR A 148 -11.78 15.39 -2.91
CA THR A 148 -12.01 14.51 -4.05
C THR A 148 -13.12 15.09 -4.93
N ARG A 149 -12.85 15.24 -6.22
CA ARG A 149 -13.83 15.70 -7.21
C ARG A 149 -14.15 14.59 -8.18
N GLN A 150 -15.43 14.35 -8.39
CA GLN A 150 -15.94 13.42 -9.40
C GLN A 150 -16.46 14.21 -10.59
N TYR A 151 -16.14 13.74 -11.79
CA TYR A 151 -16.62 14.26 -13.07
C TYR A 151 -17.33 13.14 -13.84
N ASP A 152 -18.29 13.49 -14.70
CA ASP A 152 -19.06 12.53 -15.50
C ASP A 152 -18.17 11.70 -16.46
N THR A 153 -16.99 12.20 -16.77
CA THR A 153 -16.01 11.53 -17.62
C THR A 153 -15.09 10.56 -16.87
N ASP A 154 -15.17 10.50 -15.54
CA ASP A 154 -14.31 9.64 -14.72
C ASP A 154 -14.68 8.16 -14.89
N SER A 155 -13.71 7.35 -15.23
CA SER A 155 -13.82 5.89 -15.11
C SER A 155 -13.70 5.44 -13.64
N LEU A 156 -14.07 4.19 -13.36
CA LEU A 156 -13.84 3.60 -12.02
C LEU A 156 -12.36 3.61 -11.63
N ALA A 157 -11.45 3.46 -12.59
CA ALA A 157 -10.01 3.51 -12.34
C ALA A 157 -9.57 4.93 -11.96
N ASP A 158 -10.10 5.97 -12.64
CA ASP A 158 -9.82 7.37 -12.30
C ASP A 158 -10.35 7.69 -10.90
N MET A 159 -11.55 7.23 -10.58
CA MET A 159 -12.13 7.41 -9.24
C MET A 159 -11.29 6.72 -8.16
N LEU A 160 -10.86 5.48 -8.35
CA LEU A 160 -9.98 4.80 -7.39
C LEU A 160 -8.67 5.55 -7.19
N GLN A 161 -8.06 6.04 -8.27
CA GLN A 161 -6.85 6.84 -8.20
C GLN A 161 -7.07 8.15 -7.43
N LYS A 162 -8.16 8.86 -7.70
CA LYS A 162 -8.54 10.08 -6.96
C LYS A 162 -8.77 9.79 -5.48
N ILE A 163 -9.52 8.73 -5.14
CA ILE A 163 -9.75 8.30 -3.76
C ILE A 163 -8.42 8.07 -3.03
N ILE A 164 -7.48 7.37 -3.65
CA ILE A 164 -6.17 7.12 -3.04
C ILE A 164 -5.42 8.43 -2.83
N PHE A 165 -5.36 9.31 -3.83
CA PHE A 165 -4.52 10.51 -3.75
C PHE A 165 -5.14 11.67 -2.96
N THR A 166 -6.46 11.81 -2.95
CA THR A 166 -7.14 12.94 -2.32
C THR A 166 -8.10 12.54 -1.18
N GLY A 167 -8.39 11.25 -1.03
CA GLY A 167 -9.31 10.74 -0.01
C GLY A 167 -8.78 10.98 1.40
N GLN A 168 -9.71 11.28 2.31
CA GLN A 168 -9.45 11.56 3.71
C GLN A 168 -10.52 10.89 4.59
N ARG A 169 -10.32 10.92 5.92
CA ARG A 169 -11.23 10.28 6.89
C ARG A 169 -12.67 10.78 6.77
N GLN A 170 -12.89 12.07 6.53
CA GLN A 170 -14.23 12.65 6.38
C GLN A 170 -15.00 12.14 5.15
N ASN A 171 -14.34 11.57 4.17
CA ASN A 171 -14.99 10.95 3.02
C ASN A 171 -15.61 9.58 3.35
N ILE A 172 -15.24 8.95 4.47
CA ILE A 172 -15.78 7.66 4.88
C ILE A 172 -17.06 7.89 5.65
N THR A 173 -18.21 7.55 5.04
CA THR A 173 -19.53 7.80 5.61
C THR A 173 -20.19 6.56 6.21
N ALA A 174 -19.72 5.37 5.87
CA ALA A 174 -20.14 4.12 6.48
C ALA A 174 -18.98 3.11 6.47
N LEU A 175 -18.94 2.24 7.48
CA LEU A 175 -17.90 1.24 7.65
C LEU A 175 -18.49 -0.07 8.19
N TRP A 176 -18.05 -1.19 7.65
CA TRP A 176 -18.36 -2.53 8.14
C TRP A 176 -17.10 -3.33 8.37
N VAL A 177 -17.09 -4.09 9.47
CA VAL A 177 -16.04 -5.06 9.79
C VAL A 177 -16.71 -6.41 10.03
N SER A 178 -16.35 -7.41 9.25
CA SER A 178 -17.00 -8.74 9.27
C SER A 178 -18.52 -8.66 9.13
N GLY A 179 -19.02 -7.76 8.28
CA GLY A 179 -20.43 -7.52 8.06
C GLY A 179 -21.16 -6.73 9.15
N ARG A 180 -20.49 -6.33 10.20
CA ARG A 180 -21.06 -5.53 11.29
C ARG A 180 -20.77 -4.05 11.06
N PRO A 181 -21.79 -3.17 11.12
CA PRO A 181 -21.57 -1.74 11.01
C PRO A 181 -20.74 -1.23 12.20
N VAL A 182 -19.84 -0.32 11.90
CA VAL A 182 -18.97 0.35 12.88
C VAL A 182 -19.37 1.82 12.96
N SER A 183 -19.54 2.35 14.17
CA SER A 183 -19.85 3.76 14.38
C SER A 183 -18.63 4.63 14.02
N LEU A 184 -18.90 5.70 13.28
CA LEU A 184 -17.88 6.65 12.83
C LEU A 184 -17.99 7.94 13.68
N HIS A 185 -17.54 7.88 14.93
CA HIS A 185 -17.49 9.04 15.83
C HIS A 185 -16.26 9.91 15.57
#